data_e41b5be7eab293907b5e6c78903c5ab9
#
_entry.id   e41b5be7eab293907b5e6c78903c5ab9
#
_cell.length_a   1.000
_cell.length_b   1.000
_cell.length_c   1.000
_cell.angle_alpha   90.00
_cell.angle_beta   90.00
_cell.angle_gamma   90.00
#
_symmetry.space_group_name_H-M   'P 1'
#
loop_
_entity.id
_entity.type
_entity.pdbx_description
1 polymer ?
#
loop_
_entity_poly.entity_id
_entity_poly.type
_entity_poly.pdbx_seq_one_letter_code
_entity_poly.pdbx_strand_id
1 'polypeptide(L)'
;MKQKYDLIAIGDTTIDAFIKLTEASVHCRLGHKYCELCLSFADKVPYESLTVVPAVGNSSNLAVGAARLGLKTAILTAIGADYYGRQILEAYRREKVGREFVKINKGLPTNYHFVLNYEAERTILIKHQEYRYYEPARLAKAPWIYFSSMGEHALGFHHQLAKYLRAHRDTKVGFNPGTFQLKLGPAKLGEIYRRTTVMFVNREEAQRILKTRSSDIKTLFRGLHRLGPKIIAITDGPKGAYASDEKQYYFMPKYPDPKPPLERTGAGDAFSTGFLSALVYGRPLTEALRWAPVNSMAVVQEIGAQKGLLTKPQLLSLLRKAPKSYKPKKI
;
A
#
# COMPACT_ATOMS: atom_id res chain seq x y z
N MET A 1 15.47 6.11 -26.30
CA MET A 1 15.90 5.03 -25.34
C MET A 1 14.70 4.16 -25.00
N LYS A 2 14.81 2.82 -25.06
CA LYS A 2 13.73 1.92 -24.62
C LYS A 2 13.44 2.17 -23.13
N GLN A 3 12.16 2.33 -22.81
CA GLN A 3 11.67 2.46 -21.44
C GLN A 3 12.07 1.23 -20.62
N LYS A 4 12.78 1.44 -19.51
CA LYS A 4 13.33 0.35 -18.69
C LYS A 4 12.25 -0.26 -17.77
N TYR A 5 11.35 0.58 -17.22
CA TYR A 5 10.32 0.22 -16.26
C TYR A 5 8.96 0.75 -16.68
N ASP A 6 7.91 -0.03 -16.40
CA ASP A 6 6.52 0.39 -16.56
C ASP A 6 6.07 1.21 -15.35
N LEU A 7 6.64 0.90 -14.17
CA LEU A 7 6.28 1.48 -12.89
C LEU A 7 7.48 1.53 -11.95
N ILE A 8 7.69 2.68 -11.29
CA ILE A 8 8.62 2.82 -10.17
C ILE A 8 7.82 3.08 -8.91
N ALA A 9 7.92 2.19 -7.92
CA ALA A 9 7.33 2.39 -6.61
C ALA A 9 8.31 3.16 -5.71
N ILE A 10 7.78 4.09 -4.90
CA ILE A 10 8.56 4.97 -4.01
C ILE A 10 7.97 4.91 -2.60
N GLY A 11 8.78 4.60 -1.62
CA GLY A 11 8.40 4.59 -0.21
C GLY A 11 9.32 3.73 0.64
N ASP A 12 9.08 3.73 1.93
CA ASP A 12 9.89 2.94 2.85
C ASP A 12 9.62 1.44 2.72
N THR A 13 10.66 0.68 2.98
CA THR A 13 10.63 -0.77 3.10
C THR A 13 11.09 -1.20 4.48
N THR A 14 10.65 -2.37 4.91
CA THR A 14 10.94 -2.91 6.22
C THR A 14 11.04 -4.43 6.19
N ILE A 15 11.52 -4.99 7.29
CA ILE A 15 11.28 -6.38 7.68
C ILE A 15 10.08 -6.37 8.62
N ASP A 16 9.09 -7.23 8.40
CA ASP A 16 8.01 -7.46 9.36
C ASP A 16 8.17 -8.84 10.00
N ALA A 17 8.23 -8.86 11.33
CA ALA A 17 8.22 -10.07 12.15
C ALA A 17 6.84 -10.28 12.73
N PHE A 18 6.09 -11.25 12.18
CA PHE A 18 4.76 -11.62 12.64
C PHE A 18 4.90 -12.58 13.83
N ILE A 19 4.51 -12.12 15.01
CA ILE A 19 4.52 -12.89 16.25
C ILE A 19 3.07 -13.24 16.60
N LYS A 20 2.73 -14.52 16.60
CA LYS A 20 1.41 -14.97 17.06
C LYS A 20 1.45 -15.18 18.56
N LEU A 21 0.73 -14.34 19.29
CA LEU A 21 0.64 -14.40 20.75
C LEU A 21 -0.33 -15.49 21.19
N THR A 22 0.01 -16.20 22.27
CA THR A 22 -0.86 -17.17 22.95
C THR A 22 -1.50 -16.58 24.18
N GLU A 23 -0.73 -15.77 24.92
CA GLU A 23 -1.12 -15.19 26.20
C GLU A 23 -1.10 -13.67 26.11
N ALA A 24 -2.27 -13.10 25.87
CA ALA A 24 -2.50 -11.66 25.87
C ALA A 24 -3.94 -11.39 26.31
N SER A 25 -4.25 -10.14 26.61
CA SER A 25 -5.62 -9.71 26.85
C SER A 25 -5.91 -8.40 26.11
N VAL A 26 -7.17 -8.17 25.79
CA VAL A 26 -7.61 -6.93 25.14
C VAL A 26 -8.55 -6.20 26.07
N HIS A 27 -8.16 -5.00 26.47
CA HIS A 27 -8.96 -4.12 27.30
C HIS A 27 -9.53 -2.98 26.46
N CYS A 28 -10.85 -2.94 26.31
CA CYS A 28 -11.55 -1.93 25.51
C CYS A 28 -12.31 -0.92 26.39
N ARG A 29 -12.23 0.36 26.03
CA ARG A 29 -12.98 1.46 26.66
C ARG A 29 -13.95 2.08 25.65
N LEU A 30 -14.98 2.78 26.14
CA LEU A 30 -15.94 3.54 25.32
C LEU A 30 -16.57 2.72 24.19
N GLY A 31 -17.13 1.55 24.51
CA GLY A 31 -17.84 0.72 23.54
C GLY A 31 -16.95 0.23 22.39
N HIS A 32 -15.79 -0.31 22.70
CA HIS A 32 -14.77 -0.82 21.77
C HIS A 32 -14.09 0.25 20.88
N LYS A 33 -14.18 1.51 21.26
CA LYS A 33 -13.56 2.60 20.48
C LYS A 33 -12.05 2.72 20.72
N TYR A 34 -11.58 2.30 21.89
CA TYR A 34 -10.17 2.32 22.29
C TYR A 34 -9.87 0.98 22.96
N CYS A 35 -9.15 0.12 22.23
CA CYS A 35 -8.72 -1.17 22.76
C CYS A 35 -7.19 -1.19 22.87
N GLU A 36 -6.72 -1.75 23.97
CA GLU A 36 -5.30 -1.90 24.31
C GLU A 36 -4.96 -3.39 24.37
N LEU A 37 -3.89 -3.80 23.70
CA LEU A 37 -3.31 -5.13 23.84
C LEU A 37 -2.41 -5.13 25.06
N CYS A 38 -2.68 -6.00 26.04
CA CYS A 38 -1.95 -6.10 27.29
C CYS A 38 -1.21 -7.44 27.39
N LEU A 39 0.01 -7.38 27.91
CA LEU A 39 0.86 -8.52 28.23
C LEU A 39 1.24 -8.47 29.71
N SER A 40 1.59 -9.61 30.30
CA SER A 40 2.09 -9.67 31.68
C SER A 40 3.36 -8.86 31.83
N PHE A 41 3.35 -7.88 32.74
CA PHE A 41 4.50 -7.03 32.99
C PHE A 41 5.61 -7.79 33.72
N ALA A 42 6.86 -7.60 33.27
CA ALA A 42 8.07 -8.20 33.85
C ALA A 42 8.07 -9.74 33.85
N ASP A 43 7.34 -10.36 32.93
CA ASP A 43 7.22 -11.81 32.81
C ASP A 43 7.75 -12.34 31.47
N LYS A 44 7.92 -13.66 31.36
CA LYS A 44 8.28 -14.37 30.11
C LYS A 44 6.99 -14.82 29.44
N VAL A 45 6.53 -14.04 28.46
CA VAL A 45 5.29 -14.34 27.72
C VAL A 45 5.62 -15.26 26.55
N PRO A 46 5.08 -16.49 26.49
CA PRO A 46 5.27 -17.38 25.36
C PRO A 46 4.52 -16.88 24.12
N TYR A 47 5.01 -17.26 22.93
CA TYR A 47 4.34 -17.03 21.67
C TYR A 47 4.25 -18.32 20.86
N GLU A 48 3.22 -18.43 20.00
CA GLU A 48 2.96 -19.66 19.23
C GLU A 48 3.91 -19.79 18.02
N SER A 49 4.12 -18.72 17.30
CA SER A 49 4.93 -18.76 16.07
C SER A 49 5.53 -17.42 15.72
N LEU A 50 6.64 -17.46 14.97
CA LEU A 50 7.32 -16.31 14.39
C LEU A 50 7.47 -16.51 12.88
N THR A 51 6.99 -15.55 12.09
CA THR A 51 7.22 -15.50 10.65
C THR A 51 7.87 -14.17 10.28
N VAL A 52 9.07 -14.20 9.70
CA VAL A 52 9.80 -13.01 9.28
C VAL A 52 9.69 -12.83 7.77
N VAL A 53 9.18 -11.68 7.34
CA VAL A 53 8.97 -11.34 5.93
C VAL A 53 9.80 -10.12 5.55
N PRO A 54 10.80 -10.26 4.68
CA PRO A 54 11.59 -9.14 4.20
C PRO A 54 10.90 -8.40 3.06
N ALA A 55 11.34 -7.15 2.84
CA ALA A 55 10.94 -6.32 1.71
C ALA A 55 9.43 -6.01 1.68
N VAL A 56 8.84 -5.74 2.84
CA VAL A 56 7.45 -5.33 2.98
C VAL A 56 7.31 -3.81 3.16
N GLY A 57 6.07 -3.34 3.25
CA GLY A 57 5.68 -1.93 3.23
C GLY A 57 4.90 -1.62 1.95
N ASN A 58 4.05 -0.59 1.99
CA ASN A 58 3.07 -0.31 0.93
C ASN A 58 3.69 -0.29 -0.48
N SER A 59 4.80 0.42 -0.67
CA SER A 59 5.49 0.52 -1.96
C SER A 59 6.14 -0.79 -2.38
N SER A 60 6.74 -1.52 -1.43
CA SER A 60 7.34 -2.83 -1.68
C SER A 60 6.29 -3.86 -2.08
N ASN A 61 5.18 -3.90 -1.35
CA ASN A 61 4.07 -4.82 -1.63
C ASN A 61 3.50 -4.57 -3.02
N LEU A 62 3.34 -3.30 -3.40
CA LEU A 62 2.87 -2.95 -4.74
C LEU A 62 3.91 -3.28 -5.83
N ALA A 63 5.20 -2.99 -5.61
CA ALA A 63 6.26 -3.29 -6.59
C ALA A 63 6.34 -4.80 -6.88
N VAL A 64 6.32 -5.62 -5.83
CA VAL A 64 6.31 -7.09 -5.93
C VAL A 64 5.05 -7.58 -6.62
N GLY A 65 3.87 -7.13 -6.18
CA GLY A 65 2.61 -7.56 -6.77
C GLY A 65 2.46 -7.15 -8.24
N ALA A 66 2.87 -5.94 -8.60
CA ALA A 66 2.88 -5.48 -9.99
C ALA A 66 3.87 -6.27 -10.86
N ALA A 67 5.03 -6.67 -10.32
CA ALA A 67 5.97 -7.56 -11.01
C ALA A 67 5.35 -8.95 -11.25
N ARG A 68 4.66 -9.54 -10.25
CA ARG A 68 3.92 -10.80 -10.40
C ARG A 68 2.78 -10.69 -11.41
N LEU A 69 2.16 -9.51 -11.53
CA LEU A 69 1.17 -9.22 -12.55
C LEU A 69 1.80 -8.97 -13.95
N GLY A 70 3.13 -9.08 -14.09
CA GLY A 70 3.85 -9.03 -15.36
C GLY A 70 4.35 -7.65 -15.78
N LEU A 71 4.33 -6.66 -14.90
CA LEU A 71 4.91 -5.34 -15.15
C LEU A 71 6.42 -5.33 -14.84
N LYS A 72 7.18 -4.53 -15.56
CA LYS A 72 8.58 -4.23 -15.24
C LYS A 72 8.61 -3.15 -14.15
N THR A 73 8.92 -3.55 -12.92
CA THR A 73 8.90 -2.66 -11.77
C THR A 73 10.29 -2.39 -11.19
N ALA A 74 10.47 -1.24 -10.56
CA ALA A 74 11.60 -0.93 -9.71
C ALA A 74 11.10 -0.27 -8.42
N ILE A 75 11.97 -0.23 -7.41
CA ILE A 75 11.70 0.43 -6.14
C ILE A 75 12.73 1.50 -5.83
N LEU A 76 12.24 2.69 -5.42
CA LEU A 76 13.05 3.70 -4.73
C LEU A 76 12.73 3.62 -3.25
N THR A 77 13.71 3.21 -2.49
CA THR A 77 13.62 3.07 -1.03
C THR A 77 14.98 3.24 -0.39
N ALA A 78 15.05 3.17 0.93
CA ALA A 78 16.28 3.22 1.68
C ALA A 78 16.34 2.08 2.71
N ILE A 79 17.54 1.54 2.92
CA ILE A 79 17.82 0.44 3.84
C ILE A 79 19.14 0.69 4.58
N GLY A 80 19.35 -0.02 5.67
CA GLY A 80 20.63 -0.09 6.35
C GLY A 80 21.64 -0.97 5.62
N ALA A 81 22.93 -0.84 6.01
CA ALA A 81 24.01 -1.68 5.49
C ALA A 81 24.24 -2.95 6.35
N ASP A 82 23.16 -3.60 6.76
CA ASP A 82 23.15 -4.74 7.69
C ASP A 82 22.65 -6.05 7.05
N TYR A 83 22.49 -7.08 7.86
CA TYR A 83 21.97 -8.37 7.45
C TYR A 83 20.56 -8.25 6.84
N TYR A 84 19.68 -7.48 7.47
CA TYR A 84 18.29 -7.31 7.05
C TYR A 84 18.19 -6.53 5.73
N GLY A 85 19.05 -5.52 5.52
CA GLY A 85 19.14 -4.83 4.23
C GLY A 85 19.51 -5.77 3.08
N ARG A 86 20.44 -6.72 3.32
CA ARG A 86 20.77 -7.76 2.33
C ARG A 86 19.58 -8.69 2.05
N GLN A 87 18.82 -9.09 3.07
CA GLN A 87 17.60 -9.91 2.90
C GLN A 87 16.55 -9.19 2.05
N ILE A 88 16.36 -7.89 2.24
CA ILE A 88 15.47 -7.07 1.40
C ILE A 88 15.92 -7.06 -0.06
N LEU A 89 17.21 -6.82 -0.31
CA LEU A 89 17.75 -6.81 -1.68
C LEU A 89 17.60 -8.16 -2.38
N GLU A 90 17.78 -9.25 -1.63
CA GLU A 90 17.59 -10.60 -2.15
C GLU A 90 16.12 -10.92 -2.45
N ALA A 91 15.20 -10.46 -1.58
CA ALA A 91 13.75 -10.59 -1.83
C ALA A 91 13.34 -9.87 -3.12
N TYR A 92 13.78 -8.63 -3.34
CA TYR A 92 13.53 -7.92 -4.60
C TYR A 92 14.12 -8.62 -5.81
N ARG A 93 15.33 -9.23 -5.68
CA ARG A 93 15.94 -9.99 -6.76
C ARG A 93 15.06 -11.18 -7.16
N ARG A 94 14.58 -11.96 -6.18
CA ARG A 94 13.69 -13.11 -6.42
C ARG A 94 12.37 -12.70 -7.09
N GLU A 95 11.81 -11.58 -6.68
CA GLU A 95 10.56 -11.04 -7.22
C GLU A 95 10.75 -10.22 -8.51
N LYS A 96 11.98 -10.16 -9.05
CA LYS A 96 12.32 -9.42 -10.29
C LYS A 96 12.01 -7.92 -10.23
N VAL A 97 12.09 -7.32 -9.03
CA VAL A 97 11.97 -5.88 -8.82
C VAL A 97 13.34 -5.22 -8.99
N GLY A 98 13.44 -4.17 -9.82
CA GLY A 98 14.66 -3.39 -10.01
C GLY A 98 15.11 -2.69 -8.72
N ARG A 99 16.40 -2.75 -8.42
CA ARG A 99 17.01 -2.33 -7.14
C ARG A 99 17.96 -1.15 -7.25
N GLU A 100 18.17 -0.62 -8.44
CA GLU A 100 19.16 0.42 -8.69
C GLU A 100 18.88 1.75 -7.98
N PHE A 101 17.64 1.95 -7.52
CA PHE A 101 17.24 3.15 -6.77
C PHE A 101 17.13 2.87 -5.26
N VAL A 102 17.64 1.74 -4.79
CA VAL A 102 17.74 1.45 -3.35
C VAL A 102 18.98 2.14 -2.79
N LYS A 103 18.76 3.06 -1.83
CA LYS A 103 19.85 3.73 -1.12
C LYS A 103 20.27 2.92 0.11
N ILE A 104 21.52 2.50 0.15
CA ILE A 104 22.11 1.83 1.32
C ILE A 104 22.72 2.90 2.22
N ASN A 105 22.28 2.96 3.47
CA ASN A 105 22.75 3.89 4.49
C ASN A 105 23.70 3.17 5.46
N LYS A 106 25.01 3.43 5.32
CA LYS A 106 26.04 2.90 6.24
C LYS A 106 25.85 3.48 7.64
N GLY A 107 26.02 2.66 8.66
CA GLY A 107 25.91 3.06 10.08
C GLY A 107 24.47 3.16 10.61
N LEU A 108 23.46 2.94 9.78
CA LEU A 108 22.07 2.86 10.21
C LEU A 108 21.53 1.43 10.05
N PRO A 109 20.73 0.92 11.01
CA PRO A 109 20.06 -0.37 10.85
C PRO A 109 18.92 -0.28 9.85
N THR A 110 18.53 -1.43 9.29
CA THR A 110 17.34 -1.56 8.46
C THR A 110 16.08 -1.44 9.32
N ASN A 111 15.02 -0.80 8.78
CA ASN A 111 13.71 -0.73 9.43
C ASN A 111 13.19 -2.14 9.72
N TYR A 112 12.77 -2.35 10.95
CA TYR A 112 12.28 -3.63 11.43
C TYR A 112 11.04 -3.41 12.30
N HIS A 113 9.93 -4.03 11.93
CA HIS A 113 8.66 -3.92 12.63
C HIS A 113 8.29 -5.25 13.28
N PHE A 114 7.63 -5.19 14.42
CA PHE A 114 7.04 -6.36 15.06
C PHE A 114 5.53 -6.27 14.92
N VAL A 115 4.95 -7.29 14.32
CA VAL A 115 3.50 -7.42 14.11
C VAL A 115 2.98 -8.42 15.14
N LEU A 116 2.39 -7.92 16.20
CA LEU A 116 1.82 -8.72 17.26
C LEU A 116 0.41 -9.13 16.85
N ASN A 117 0.24 -10.39 16.48
CA ASN A 117 -1.05 -10.97 16.14
C ASN A 117 -1.66 -11.62 17.37
N TYR A 118 -2.88 -11.18 17.70
CA TYR A 118 -3.69 -11.79 18.76
C TYR A 118 -5.13 -11.91 18.28
N GLU A 119 -5.70 -13.12 18.38
CA GLU A 119 -6.98 -13.44 17.74
C GLU A 119 -6.96 -13.13 16.24
N ALA A 120 -7.93 -12.34 15.74
CA ALA A 120 -8.03 -11.96 14.32
C ALA A 120 -7.45 -10.56 14.02
N GLU A 121 -6.87 -9.88 15.04
CA GLU A 121 -6.38 -8.50 14.93
C GLU A 121 -4.88 -8.41 15.19
N ARG A 122 -4.30 -7.24 14.91
CA ARG A 122 -2.87 -7.00 15.05
C ARG A 122 -2.56 -5.63 15.64
N THR A 123 -1.48 -5.58 16.40
CA THR A 123 -0.80 -4.34 16.80
C THR A 123 0.60 -4.34 16.22
N ILE A 124 1.02 -3.23 15.59
CA ILE A 124 2.32 -3.14 14.94
C ILE A 124 3.22 -2.17 15.69
N LEU A 125 4.37 -2.66 16.16
CA LEU A 125 5.43 -1.84 16.71
C LEU A 125 6.32 -1.37 15.57
N ILE A 126 6.31 -0.07 15.31
CA ILE A 126 7.02 0.52 14.17
C ILE A 126 8.22 1.34 14.66
N LYS A 127 9.32 1.26 13.89
CA LYS A 127 10.47 2.15 14.05
C LYS A 127 11.01 2.52 12.67
N HIS A 128 11.02 3.80 12.36
CA HIS A 128 11.61 4.33 11.13
C HIS A 128 12.96 4.97 11.45
N GLN A 129 13.95 4.63 10.62
CA GLN A 129 15.26 5.29 10.65
C GLN A 129 15.22 6.55 9.81
N GLU A 130 16.02 7.54 10.17
CA GLU A 130 16.21 8.76 9.40
C GLU A 130 17.20 8.52 8.25
N TYR A 131 16.67 7.99 7.14
CA TYR A 131 17.49 7.64 5.98
C TYR A 131 17.75 8.81 5.04
N ARG A 132 18.90 8.74 4.37
CA ARG A 132 19.10 9.45 3.10
C ARG A 132 18.53 8.60 1.98
N TYR A 133 17.71 9.19 1.12
CA TYR A 133 17.09 8.52 -0.02
C TYR A 133 17.86 8.78 -1.31
N TYR A 134 17.59 7.95 -2.32
CA TYR A 134 18.03 8.20 -3.69
C TYR A 134 17.32 9.45 -4.22
N GLU A 135 18.07 10.30 -4.95
CA GLU A 135 17.54 11.57 -5.47
C GLU A 135 16.51 11.32 -6.59
N PRO A 136 15.27 11.81 -6.47
CA PRO A 136 14.26 11.66 -7.52
C PRO A 136 14.70 12.18 -8.88
N ALA A 137 15.52 13.24 -8.92
CA ALA A 137 16.05 13.81 -10.15
C ALA A 137 16.87 12.83 -10.99
N ARG A 138 17.40 11.77 -10.40
CA ARG A 138 18.20 10.72 -11.06
C ARG A 138 17.38 9.49 -11.43
N LEU A 139 16.07 9.49 -11.23
CA LEU A 139 15.22 8.37 -11.62
C LEU A 139 15.22 8.19 -13.13
N ALA A 140 15.26 6.92 -13.57
CA ALA A 140 14.94 6.59 -14.94
C ALA A 140 13.49 7.03 -15.28
N LYS A 141 13.26 7.48 -16.50
CA LYS A 141 11.88 7.79 -16.95
C LYS A 141 11.02 6.53 -16.88
N ALA A 142 9.89 6.64 -16.19
CA ALA A 142 8.85 5.65 -16.14
C ALA A 142 7.50 6.33 -16.39
N PRO A 143 6.55 5.70 -17.10
CA PRO A 143 5.23 6.28 -17.34
C PRO A 143 4.41 6.38 -16.08
N TRP A 144 4.72 5.54 -15.06
CA TRP A 144 4.05 5.55 -13.79
C TRP A 144 5.02 5.57 -12.62
N ILE A 145 4.69 6.37 -11.65
CA ILE A 145 5.26 6.34 -10.29
C ILE A 145 4.12 5.98 -9.32
N TYR A 146 4.38 5.05 -8.42
CA TYR A 146 3.54 4.84 -7.24
C TYR A 146 4.27 5.37 -6.02
N PHE A 147 3.65 6.30 -5.32
CA PHE A 147 4.21 6.92 -4.13
C PHE A 147 3.37 6.58 -2.90
N SER A 148 4.03 6.11 -1.85
CA SER A 148 3.35 5.72 -0.62
C SER A 148 4.18 6.02 0.63
N SER A 149 3.89 5.32 1.71
CA SER A 149 4.39 5.56 3.06
C SER A 149 5.90 5.82 3.14
N MET A 150 6.26 6.89 3.82
CA MET A 150 7.63 7.24 4.19
C MET A 150 7.66 7.73 5.65
N GLY A 151 8.82 7.62 6.30
CA GLY A 151 9.03 8.05 7.67
C GLY A 151 8.82 9.55 7.89
N GLU A 152 8.76 9.95 9.16
CA GLU A 152 8.44 11.32 9.57
C GLU A 152 9.42 12.36 9.02
N HIS A 153 10.71 12.01 8.90
CA HIS A 153 11.79 12.90 8.45
C HIS A 153 11.89 13.07 6.93
N ALA A 154 10.97 12.47 6.16
CA ALA A 154 11.04 12.47 4.70
C ALA A 154 10.47 13.73 4.01
N LEU A 155 10.10 14.80 4.73
CA LEU A 155 9.50 15.99 4.13
C LEU A 155 10.37 16.61 3.03
N GLY A 156 11.69 16.69 3.24
CA GLY A 156 12.64 17.17 2.23
C GLY A 156 12.61 16.35 0.95
N PHE A 157 12.48 15.02 1.06
CA PHE A 157 12.31 14.13 -0.08
C PHE A 157 10.97 14.38 -0.80
N HIS A 158 9.88 14.62 -0.07
CA HIS A 158 8.59 14.94 -0.69
C HIS A 158 8.68 16.19 -1.56
N HIS A 159 9.40 17.23 -1.13
CA HIS A 159 9.62 18.44 -1.92
C HIS A 159 10.45 18.16 -3.18
N GLN A 160 11.50 17.33 -3.08
CA GLN A 160 12.30 16.90 -4.23
C GLN A 160 11.48 16.10 -5.23
N LEU A 161 10.63 15.18 -4.76
CA LEU A 161 9.72 14.42 -5.60
C LEU A 161 8.69 15.34 -6.29
N ALA A 162 8.12 16.30 -5.57
CA ALA A 162 7.21 17.29 -6.15
C ALA A 162 7.88 18.11 -7.26
N LYS A 163 9.15 18.53 -7.07
CA LYS A 163 9.95 19.22 -8.09
C LYS A 163 10.17 18.32 -9.32
N TYR A 164 10.52 17.06 -9.10
CA TYR A 164 10.67 16.07 -10.19
C TYR A 164 9.37 15.92 -10.98
N LEU A 165 8.23 15.75 -10.31
CA LEU A 165 6.93 15.58 -10.96
C LEU A 165 6.46 16.81 -11.73
N ARG A 166 6.84 18.03 -11.31
CA ARG A 166 6.59 19.25 -12.10
C ARG A 166 7.35 19.25 -13.42
N ALA A 167 8.59 18.78 -13.42
CA ALA A 167 9.44 18.68 -14.61
C ALA A 167 9.03 17.53 -15.55
N HIS A 168 8.35 16.49 -15.03
CA HIS A 168 7.97 15.28 -15.76
C HIS A 168 6.44 15.14 -15.83
N ARG A 169 5.79 16.05 -16.56
CA ARG A 169 4.31 16.14 -16.61
C ARG A 169 3.62 14.91 -17.20
N ASP A 170 4.30 14.16 -18.06
CA ASP A 170 3.78 12.94 -18.69
C ASP A 170 3.78 11.73 -17.73
N THR A 171 4.57 11.79 -16.65
CA THR A 171 4.58 10.74 -15.64
C THR A 171 3.27 10.76 -14.84
N LYS A 172 2.55 9.66 -14.86
CA LYS A 172 1.34 9.43 -14.08
C LYS A 172 1.71 9.00 -12.66
N VAL A 173 0.90 9.41 -11.69
CA VAL A 173 1.20 9.19 -10.27
C VAL A 173 0.05 8.45 -9.59
N GLY A 174 0.34 7.27 -9.04
CA GLY A 174 -0.47 6.63 -8.01
C GLY A 174 0.00 7.10 -6.65
N PHE A 175 -0.91 7.54 -5.78
CA PHE A 175 -0.57 8.00 -4.44
C PHE A 175 -1.43 7.29 -3.39
N ASN A 176 -0.76 6.67 -2.43
CA ASN A 176 -1.39 6.07 -1.25
C ASN A 176 -0.69 6.62 0.00
N PRO A 177 -1.23 7.66 0.65
CA PRO A 177 -0.57 8.30 1.77
C PRO A 177 -0.48 7.38 2.99
N GLY A 178 0.71 7.22 3.54
CA GLY A 178 0.93 6.53 4.81
C GLY A 178 0.69 7.44 6.02
N THR A 179 0.86 6.89 7.23
CA THR A 179 0.53 7.55 8.50
C THR A 179 1.14 8.95 8.64
N PHE A 180 2.43 9.12 8.33
CA PHE A 180 3.09 10.42 8.43
C PHE A 180 2.64 11.40 7.34
N GLN A 181 2.38 10.91 6.14
CA GLN A 181 1.85 11.73 5.05
C GLN A 181 0.41 12.19 5.32
N LEU A 182 -0.41 11.36 5.98
CA LEU A 182 -1.74 11.74 6.47
C LEU A 182 -1.66 12.86 7.53
N LYS A 183 -0.65 12.81 8.43
CA LYS A 183 -0.39 13.88 9.41
C LYS A 183 0.04 15.18 8.72
N LEU A 184 0.91 15.12 7.71
CA LEU A 184 1.33 16.29 6.93
C LEU A 184 0.15 16.89 6.14
N GLY A 185 -0.70 16.05 5.61
CA GLY A 185 -1.92 16.41 4.89
C GLY A 185 -1.72 17.25 3.62
N PRO A 186 -2.82 17.72 3.01
CA PRO A 186 -2.77 18.52 1.78
C PRO A 186 -2.02 19.86 1.93
N ALA A 187 -1.97 20.41 3.14
CA ALA A 187 -1.27 21.68 3.39
C ALA A 187 0.24 21.60 3.09
N LYS A 188 0.89 20.47 3.44
CA LYS A 188 2.32 20.26 3.19
C LYS A 188 2.59 19.52 1.89
N LEU A 189 1.66 18.68 1.42
CA LEU A 189 1.82 17.80 0.27
C LEU A 189 0.99 18.24 -0.95
N GLY A 190 0.48 19.48 -0.99
CA GLY A 190 -0.45 19.95 -2.02
C GLY A 190 0.02 19.73 -3.47
N GLU A 191 1.32 19.90 -3.74
CA GLU A 191 1.88 19.61 -5.07
C GLU A 191 1.74 18.13 -5.47
N ILE A 192 1.94 17.21 -4.51
CA ILE A 192 1.79 15.78 -4.76
C ILE A 192 0.33 15.45 -5.02
N TYR A 193 -0.60 16.00 -4.23
CA TYR A 193 -2.05 15.84 -4.46
C TYR A 193 -2.43 16.32 -5.87
N ARG A 194 -2.02 17.53 -6.28
CA ARG A 194 -2.30 18.09 -7.61
C ARG A 194 -1.72 17.27 -8.76
N ARG A 195 -0.58 16.59 -8.53
CA ARG A 195 0.07 15.75 -9.53
C ARG A 195 -0.44 14.30 -9.55
N THR A 196 -1.28 13.93 -8.58
CA THR A 196 -1.80 12.58 -8.45
C THR A 196 -2.80 12.25 -9.57
N THR A 197 -2.51 11.17 -10.31
CA THR A 197 -3.43 10.61 -11.31
C THR A 197 -4.46 9.72 -10.64
N VAL A 198 -4.04 8.82 -9.74
CA VAL A 198 -4.93 7.97 -8.95
C VAL A 198 -4.55 7.99 -7.49
N MET A 199 -5.52 8.21 -6.61
CA MET A 199 -5.35 8.21 -5.17
C MET A 199 -6.02 6.98 -4.57
N PHE A 200 -5.31 6.31 -3.65
CA PHE A 200 -5.81 5.16 -2.89
C PHE A 200 -5.91 5.54 -1.42
N VAL A 201 -7.08 5.36 -0.84
CA VAL A 201 -7.34 5.57 0.59
C VAL A 201 -8.44 4.63 1.05
N ASN A 202 -8.50 4.35 2.35
CA ASN A 202 -9.72 3.80 2.94
C ASN A 202 -10.67 4.94 3.34
N ARG A 203 -11.89 4.58 3.73
CA ARG A 203 -12.92 5.57 4.13
C ARG A 203 -12.45 6.47 5.27
N GLU A 204 -11.82 5.91 6.28
CA GLU A 204 -11.35 6.66 7.46
C GLU A 204 -10.20 7.61 7.11
N GLU A 205 -9.29 7.19 6.24
CA GLU A 205 -8.21 8.03 5.71
C GLU A 205 -8.79 9.20 4.89
N ALA A 206 -9.78 8.94 4.03
CA ALA A 206 -10.48 9.98 3.29
C ALA A 206 -11.12 11.03 4.22
N GLN A 207 -11.82 10.58 5.28
CA GLN A 207 -12.39 11.45 6.30
C GLN A 207 -11.31 12.26 7.02
N ARG A 208 -10.18 11.64 7.38
CA ARG A 208 -9.05 12.28 8.04
C ARG A 208 -8.40 13.36 7.17
N ILE A 209 -8.16 13.07 5.89
CA ILE A 209 -7.60 14.04 4.91
C ILE A 209 -8.51 15.25 4.78
N LEU A 210 -9.82 15.03 4.70
CA LEU A 210 -10.81 16.07 4.52
C LEU A 210 -11.27 16.73 5.83
N LYS A 211 -10.79 16.23 6.97
CA LYS A 211 -11.21 16.69 8.32
C LYS A 211 -12.74 16.68 8.48
N THR A 212 -13.40 15.64 7.99
CA THR A 212 -14.87 15.50 8.03
C THR A 212 -15.29 14.21 8.73
N ARG A 213 -16.50 14.20 9.28
CA ARG A 213 -17.17 13.01 9.82
C ARG A 213 -18.16 12.39 8.83
N SER A 214 -18.33 13.00 7.65
CA SER A 214 -19.26 12.50 6.64
C SER A 214 -18.88 11.08 6.21
N SER A 215 -19.85 10.18 6.18
CA SER A 215 -19.74 8.83 5.62
C SER A 215 -20.28 8.75 4.19
N ASP A 216 -20.85 9.83 3.65
CA ASP A 216 -21.33 9.87 2.27
C ASP A 216 -20.16 9.82 1.28
N ILE A 217 -20.16 8.74 0.48
CA ILE A 217 -19.04 8.45 -0.42
C ILE A 217 -18.88 9.50 -1.52
N LYS A 218 -19.99 10.07 -2.02
CA LYS A 218 -19.95 11.12 -3.05
C LYS A 218 -19.38 12.44 -2.49
N THR A 219 -19.67 12.75 -1.25
CA THR A 219 -19.10 13.89 -0.54
C THR A 219 -17.58 13.71 -0.35
N LEU A 220 -17.14 12.51 0.04
CA LEU A 220 -15.71 12.20 0.15
C LEU A 220 -15.01 12.33 -1.21
N PHE A 221 -15.56 11.79 -2.28
CA PHE A 221 -15.02 11.92 -3.62
C PHE A 221 -14.89 13.38 -4.04
N ARG A 222 -15.96 14.18 -3.94
CA ARG A 222 -15.91 15.61 -4.29
C ARG A 222 -14.83 16.37 -3.52
N GLY A 223 -14.68 16.07 -2.22
CA GLY A 223 -13.65 16.69 -1.39
C GLY A 223 -12.23 16.31 -1.83
N LEU A 224 -11.98 15.03 -2.09
CA LEU A 224 -10.67 14.57 -2.52
C LEU A 224 -10.29 15.04 -3.94
N HIS A 225 -11.23 15.05 -4.89
CA HIS A 225 -10.99 15.58 -6.24
C HIS A 225 -10.57 17.06 -6.23
N ARG A 226 -11.15 17.88 -5.36
CA ARG A 226 -10.75 19.29 -5.19
C ARG A 226 -9.28 19.45 -4.75
N LEU A 227 -8.66 18.44 -4.18
CA LEU A 227 -7.24 18.44 -3.83
C LEU A 227 -6.33 18.16 -5.03
N GLY A 228 -6.89 17.64 -6.15
CA GLY A 228 -6.19 17.43 -7.42
C GLY A 228 -6.22 16.03 -8.04
N PRO A 229 -6.39 14.93 -7.26
CA PRO A 229 -6.42 13.58 -7.86
C PRO A 229 -7.52 13.41 -8.89
N LYS A 230 -7.16 12.85 -10.08
CA LYS A 230 -8.11 12.65 -11.20
C LYS A 230 -8.96 11.39 -11.02
N ILE A 231 -8.39 10.36 -10.45
CA ILE A 231 -9.07 9.10 -10.10
C ILE A 231 -8.90 8.89 -8.62
N ILE A 232 -9.95 8.47 -7.94
CA ILE A 232 -9.90 8.13 -6.53
C ILE A 232 -10.48 6.75 -6.34
N ALA A 233 -9.80 5.92 -5.56
CA ALA A 233 -10.28 4.62 -5.11
C ALA A 233 -10.37 4.64 -3.57
N ILE A 234 -11.58 4.37 -3.05
CA ILE A 234 -11.84 4.31 -1.61
C ILE A 234 -12.23 2.89 -1.23
N THR A 235 -11.42 2.25 -0.38
CA THR A 235 -11.75 0.94 0.18
C THR A 235 -12.59 1.08 1.45
N ASP A 236 -13.52 0.15 1.68
CA ASP A 236 -14.40 0.13 2.85
C ASP A 236 -14.46 -1.27 3.48
N GLY A 237 -13.32 -1.92 3.54
CA GLY A 237 -13.16 -3.25 4.13
C GLY A 237 -14.12 -4.29 3.53
N PRO A 238 -14.83 -5.06 4.38
CA PRO A 238 -15.79 -6.08 3.92
C PRO A 238 -16.96 -5.54 3.09
N LYS A 239 -17.24 -4.23 3.17
CA LYS A 239 -18.33 -3.59 2.42
C LYS A 239 -18.01 -3.40 0.95
N GLY A 240 -16.75 -3.57 0.55
CA GLY A 240 -16.31 -3.42 -0.84
C GLY A 240 -15.46 -2.18 -1.07
N ALA A 241 -15.51 -1.66 -2.28
CA ALA A 241 -14.71 -0.49 -2.68
C ALA A 241 -15.48 0.41 -3.64
N TYR A 242 -15.02 1.63 -3.73
CA TYR A 242 -15.59 2.66 -4.59
C TYR A 242 -14.51 3.29 -5.44
N ALA A 243 -14.84 3.74 -6.65
CA ALA A 243 -13.94 4.54 -7.47
C ALA A 243 -14.69 5.65 -8.21
N SER A 244 -13.97 6.74 -8.47
CA SER A 244 -14.48 7.89 -9.21
C SER A 244 -13.39 8.46 -10.13
N ASP A 245 -13.81 8.97 -11.30
CA ASP A 245 -13.00 9.74 -12.25
C ASP A 245 -13.50 11.20 -12.41
N GLU A 246 -14.09 11.77 -11.36
CA GLU A 246 -14.80 13.05 -11.30
C GLU A 246 -16.21 13.01 -11.96
N LYS A 247 -16.34 12.32 -13.08
CA LYS A 247 -17.59 12.28 -13.87
C LYS A 247 -18.55 11.19 -13.39
N GLN A 248 -17.97 10.07 -12.96
CA GLN A 248 -18.75 8.88 -12.62
C GLN A 248 -18.26 8.29 -11.30
N TYR A 249 -19.21 7.68 -10.59
CA TYR A 249 -18.99 7.02 -9.31
C TYR A 249 -19.40 5.55 -9.45
N TYR A 250 -18.52 4.66 -8.99
CA TYR A 250 -18.73 3.22 -9.07
C TYR A 250 -18.57 2.59 -7.70
N PHE A 251 -19.41 1.63 -7.43
CA PHE A 251 -19.27 0.67 -6.33
C PHE A 251 -18.85 -0.68 -6.87
N MET A 252 -17.98 -1.36 -6.16
CA MET A 252 -17.53 -2.72 -6.45
C MET A 252 -17.65 -3.58 -5.18
N PRO A 253 -18.41 -4.69 -5.22
CA PRO A 253 -18.44 -5.62 -4.09
C PRO A 253 -17.07 -6.28 -3.90
N LYS A 254 -16.80 -6.78 -2.69
CA LYS A 254 -15.65 -7.64 -2.47
C LYS A 254 -15.75 -8.88 -3.36
N TYR A 255 -14.61 -9.46 -3.73
CA TYR A 255 -14.59 -10.80 -4.32
C TYR A 255 -14.95 -11.83 -3.25
N PRO A 256 -15.74 -12.87 -3.55
CA PRO A 256 -16.09 -13.90 -2.56
C PRO A 256 -14.85 -14.58 -1.99
N ASP A 257 -14.74 -14.61 -0.67
CA ASP A 257 -13.64 -15.31 0.01
C ASP A 257 -13.86 -16.83 -0.08
N PRO A 258 -12.86 -17.62 -0.50
CA PRO A 258 -12.96 -19.09 -0.52
C PRO A 258 -12.96 -19.68 0.89
N LYS A 259 -12.36 -19.00 1.86
CA LYS A 259 -12.29 -19.32 3.29
C LYS A 259 -12.39 -18.01 4.09
N PRO A 260 -12.70 -18.05 5.39
CA PRO A 260 -12.53 -16.89 6.24
C PRO A 260 -11.11 -16.30 6.12
N PRO A 261 -10.96 -14.98 6.10
CA PRO A 261 -9.65 -14.34 6.06
C PRO A 261 -8.77 -14.82 7.22
N LEU A 262 -7.53 -15.19 6.90
CA LEU A 262 -6.54 -15.60 7.90
C LEU A 262 -5.90 -14.37 8.55
N GLU A 263 -5.60 -13.35 7.72
CA GLU A 263 -4.98 -12.11 8.16
C GLU A 263 -5.31 -10.98 7.16
N ARG A 264 -5.39 -9.74 7.64
CA ARG A 264 -5.82 -8.59 6.80
C ARG A 264 -4.68 -7.66 6.40
N THR A 265 -3.43 -7.95 6.82
CA THR A 265 -2.26 -7.14 6.45
C THR A 265 -2.05 -7.17 4.94
N GLY A 266 -1.83 -6.00 4.35
CA GLY A 266 -1.56 -5.87 2.92
C GLY A 266 -2.79 -5.95 2.01
N ALA A 267 -4.02 -6.12 2.52
CA ALA A 267 -5.23 -6.12 1.70
C ALA A 267 -5.40 -4.82 0.89
N GLY A 268 -5.10 -3.66 1.50
CA GLY A 268 -5.12 -2.35 0.84
C GLY A 268 -4.04 -2.23 -0.24
N ASP A 269 -2.84 -2.74 0.04
CA ASP A 269 -1.74 -2.73 -0.94
C ASP A 269 -2.03 -3.66 -2.12
N ALA A 270 -2.61 -4.83 -1.84
CA ALA A 270 -3.04 -5.76 -2.87
C ALA A 270 -4.16 -5.18 -3.74
N PHE A 271 -5.08 -4.42 -3.12
CA PHE A 271 -6.10 -3.65 -3.85
C PHE A 271 -5.44 -2.63 -4.79
N SER A 272 -4.57 -1.77 -4.23
CA SER A 272 -3.85 -0.75 -5.01
C SER A 272 -3.00 -1.39 -6.13
N THR A 273 -2.38 -2.54 -5.87
CA THR A 273 -1.61 -3.31 -6.85
C THR A 273 -2.48 -3.75 -8.04
N GLY A 274 -3.60 -4.41 -7.78
CA GLY A 274 -4.51 -4.86 -8.83
C GLY A 274 -5.07 -3.70 -9.64
N PHE A 275 -5.53 -2.66 -8.94
CA PHE A 275 -6.10 -1.46 -9.55
C PHE A 275 -5.08 -0.73 -10.44
N LEU A 276 -3.93 -0.39 -9.86
CA LEU A 276 -2.89 0.37 -10.58
C LEU A 276 -2.33 -0.43 -11.75
N SER A 277 -2.09 -1.73 -11.59
CA SER A 277 -1.60 -2.58 -12.68
C SER A 277 -2.56 -2.61 -13.86
N ALA A 278 -3.87 -2.66 -13.62
CA ALA A 278 -4.86 -2.56 -14.69
C ALA A 278 -4.78 -1.21 -15.43
N LEU A 279 -4.63 -0.09 -14.71
CA LEU A 279 -4.45 1.23 -15.32
C LEU A 279 -3.14 1.33 -16.13
N VAL A 280 -2.04 0.74 -15.62
CA VAL A 280 -0.75 0.66 -16.35
C VAL A 280 -0.92 -0.12 -17.65
N TYR A 281 -1.73 -1.18 -17.64
CA TYR A 281 -2.11 -1.92 -18.85
C TYR A 281 -3.12 -1.19 -19.76
N GLY A 282 -3.49 0.05 -19.45
CA GLY A 282 -4.46 0.84 -20.24
C GLY A 282 -5.91 0.36 -20.11
N ARG A 283 -6.23 -0.42 -19.07
CA ARG A 283 -7.61 -0.88 -18.83
C ARG A 283 -8.48 0.26 -18.30
N PRO A 284 -9.78 0.28 -18.65
CA PRO A 284 -10.70 1.30 -18.13
C PRO A 284 -10.88 1.19 -16.62
N LEU A 285 -11.36 2.27 -16.00
CA LEU A 285 -11.60 2.38 -14.56
C LEU A 285 -12.40 1.20 -13.99
N THR A 286 -13.44 0.79 -14.70
CA THR A 286 -14.30 -0.35 -14.30
C THR A 286 -13.54 -1.68 -14.24
N GLU A 287 -12.61 -1.92 -15.16
CA GLU A 287 -11.76 -3.11 -15.12
C GLU A 287 -10.69 -2.99 -14.01
N ALA A 288 -10.10 -1.82 -13.81
CA ALA A 288 -9.18 -1.58 -12.70
C ALA A 288 -9.87 -1.89 -11.35
N LEU A 289 -11.12 -1.42 -11.20
CA LEU A 289 -11.92 -1.68 -10.01
C LEU A 289 -12.32 -3.17 -9.86
N ARG A 290 -12.40 -3.94 -10.95
CA ARG A 290 -12.62 -5.40 -10.90
C ARG A 290 -11.37 -6.20 -10.50
N TRP A 291 -10.17 -5.78 -10.95
CA TRP A 291 -8.93 -6.49 -10.64
C TRP A 291 -8.57 -6.38 -9.16
N ALA A 292 -8.82 -5.22 -8.57
CA ALA A 292 -8.37 -4.85 -7.24
C ALA A 292 -8.87 -5.78 -6.11
N PRO A 293 -10.19 -6.03 -5.93
CA PRO A 293 -10.68 -6.89 -4.86
C PRO A 293 -10.28 -8.36 -5.00
N VAL A 294 -10.03 -8.85 -6.23
CA VAL A 294 -9.55 -10.21 -6.47
C VAL A 294 -8.18 -10.42 -5.85
N ASN A 295 -7.28 -9.46 -6.05
CA ASN A 295 -5.93 -9.53 -5.48
C ASN A 295 -5.95 -9.35 -3.95
N SER A 296 -6.83 -8.48 -3.42
CA SER A 296 -7.03 -8.34 -1.98
C SER A 296 -7.55 -9.63 -1.34
N MET A 297 -8.55 -10.27 -1.95
CA MET A 297 -9.09 -11.55 -1.48
C MET A 297 -8.00 -12.61 -1.37
N ALA A 298 -7.12 -12.70 -2.36
CA ALA A 298 -6.05 -13.71 -2.36
C ALA A 298 -5.01 -13.44 -1.25
N VAL A 299 -4.67 -12.17 -0.99
CA VAL A 299 -3.71 -11.82 0.06
C VAL A 299 -4.23 -12.16 1.45
N VAL A 300 -5.49 -11.90 1.76
CA VAL A 300 -6.04 -12.18 3.11
C VAL A 300 -6.18 -13.66 3.44
N GLN A 301 -5.93 -14.56 2.49
CA GLN A 301 -5.88 -16.02 2.70
C GLN A 301 -4.51 -16.51 3.19
N GLU A 302 -3.51 -15.64 3.30
CA GLU A 302 -2.13 -15.98 3.65
C GLU A 302 -1.61 -15.05 4.75
N ILE A 303 -0.59 -15.50 5.50
CA ILE A 303 0.10 -14.63 6.47
C ILE A 303 1.05 -13.70 5.73
N GLY A 304 0.96 -12.40 6.03
CA GLY A 304 1.79 -11.35 5.46
C GLY A 304 1.28 -10.81 4.11
N ALA A 305 1.77 -9.62 3.77
CA ALA A 305 1.20 -8.81 2.70
C ALA A 305 1.54 -9.27 1.27
N GLN A 306 2.42 -10.25 1.08
CA GLN A 306 2.94 -10.61 -0.25
C GLN A 306 2.68 -12.05 -0.67
N LYS A 307 2.54 -12.99 0.28
CA LYS A 307 2.46 -14.42 -0.03
C LYS A 307 1.28 -14.72 -0.96
N GLY A 308 0.12 -14.12 -0.71
CA GLY A 308 -1.09 -14.28 -1.51
C GLY A 308 -1.19 -13.41 -2.76
N LEU A 309 -0.20 -12.55 -3.07
CA LEU A 309 -0.22 -11.74 -4.29
C LEU A 309 -0.23 -12.61 -5.54
N LEU A 310 -1.19 -12.36 -6.41
CA LEU A 310 -1.46 -13.18 -7.60
C LEU A 310 -0.52 -12.88 -8.76
N THR A 311 -0.26 -13.89 -9.57
CA THR A 311 0.25 -13.72 -10.93
C THR A 311 -0.90 -13.29 -11.87
N LYS A 312 -0.54 -12.67 -13.02
CA LYS A 312 -1.55 -12.24 -14.01
C LYS A 312 -2.45 -13.37 -14.50
N PRO A 313 -1.93 -14.58 -14.84
CA PRO A 313 -2.78 -15.72 -15.23
C PRO A 313 -3.76 -16.13 -14.12
N GLN A 314 -3.32 -16.17 -12.84
CA GLN A 314 -4.18 -16.50 -11.72
C GLN A 314 -5.30 -15.45 -11.53
N LEU A 315 -4.96 -14.17 -11.55
CA LEU A 315 -5.94 -13.08 -11.46
C LEU A 315 -6.98 -13.16 -12.57
N LEU A 316 -6.55 -13.34 -13.83
CA LEU A 316 -7.45 -13.44 -14.96
C LEU A 316 -8.33 -14.71 -14.89
N SER A 317 -7.81 -15.82 -14.35
CA SER A 317 -8.57 -17.04 -14.11
C SER A 317 -9.70 -16.81 -13.10
N LEU A 318 -9.40 -16.14 -11.98
CA LEU A 318 -10.40 -15.79 -10.97
C LEU A 318 -11.45 -14.83 -11.52
N LEU A 319 -11.06 -13.85 -12.31
CA LEU A 319 -12.02 -12.93 -12.97
C LEU A 319 -12.98 -13.65 -13.92
N ARG A 320 -12.53 -14.70 -14.62
CA ARG A 320 -13.42 -15.52 -15.48
C ARG A 320 -14.40 -16.36 -14.66
N LYS A 321 -13.99 -16.80 -13.47
CA LYS A 321 -14.81 -17.60 -12.55
C LYS A 321 -15.70 -16.73 -11.64
N ALA A 322 -15.57 -15.40 -11.73
CA ALA A 322 -16.31 -14.50 -10.88
C ALA A 322 -17.85 -14.66 -11.06
N PRO A 323 -18.63 -14.60 -9.98
CA PRO A 323 -20.08 -14.67 -10.09
C PRO A 323 -20.65 -13.48 -10.87
N LYS A 324 -21.81 -13.64 -11.50
CA LYS A 324 -22.46 -12.59 -12.30
C LYS A 324 -22.72 -11.29 -11.52
N SER A 325 -22.86 -11.38 -10.19
CA SER A 325 -23.01 -10.24 -9.27
C SER A 325 -21.71 -9.45 -9.07
N TYR A 326 -20.54 -10.02 -9.35
CA TYR A 326 -19.23 -9.38 -9.21
C TYR A 326 -18.95 -8.46 -10.40
N LYS A 327 -19.56 -7.30 -10.38
CA LYS A 327 -19.41 -6.27 -11.41
C LYS A 327 -19.51 -4.87 -10.80
N PRO A 328 -18.81 -3.88 -11.36
CA PRO A 328 -18.97 -2.49 -10.96
C PRO A 328 -20.40 -2.03 -11.18
N LYS A 329 -20.94 -1.30 -10.22
CA LYS A 329 -22.27 -0.66 -10.29
C LYS A 329 -22.08 0.85 -10.26
N LYS A 330 -22.68 1.56 -11.20
CA LYS A 330 -22.75 3.01 -11.16
C LYS A 330 -23.66 3.44 -10.00
N ILE A 331 -23.24 4.44 -9.21
CA ILE A 331 -23.94 4.94 -8.03
C ILE A 331 -24.16 6.45 -8.10
#